data_fd29cbcb590550122c6a382d8820f8e5
#
_entry.id   fd29cbcb590550122c6a382d8820f8e5
#
_cell.length_a   1.000
_cell.length_b   1.000
_cell.length_c   1.000
_cell.angle_alpha   90.00
_cell.angle_beta   90.00
_cell.angle_gamma   90.00
#
_symmetry.space_group_name_H-M   'P 1'
#
loop_
_entity.id
_entity.type
_entity.pdbx_description
1 polymer ?
#
loop_
_entity_poly.entity_id
_entity_poly.type
_entity_poly.pdbx_seq_one_letter_code
_entity_poly.pdbx_strand_id
1 'polypeptide(L)'
;MYKVTLGIPIYNGRNLLERSLLSALNQTYPYIEYLFIDDKGDSMDIVHRIVAEHERAESVRIIDQGYNRGTGAARNAIIENATGDYLFTMDCDDVITTDCIEILCNKMQEHPVDFVAASFLRRDLAGTITPGCSYPDIIIEGGENPVAEYRYGQGKEIFVAIWNKL
;
A
#
# COMPACT_ATOMS: atom_id res chain seq x y z
N MET A 1 -8.77 16.65 -7.77
CA MET A 1 -7.95 15.96 -6.76
C MET A 1 -8.46 14.54 -6.74
N TYR A 2 -7.58 13.55 -6.83
CA TYR A 2 -7.94 12.14 -7.01
C TYR A 2 -8.10 11.45 -5.66
N LYS A 3 -9.03 10.52 -5.56
CA LYS A 3 -9.22 9.68 -4.38
C LYS A 3 -8.29 8.47 -4.47
N VAL A 4 -7.62 8.14 -3.37
CA VAL A 4 -6.75 6.96 -3.28
C VAL A 4 -7.42 5.91 -2.41
N THR A 5 -7.46 4.67 -2.87
CA THR A 5 -7.70 3.53 -2.00
C THR A 5 -6.37 3.00 -1.48
N LEU A 6 -6.15 3.02 -0.17
CA LEU A 6 -5.04 2.38 0.50
C LEU A 6 -5.53 1.08 1.13
N GLY A 7 -5.07 -0.05 0.59
CA GLY A 7 -5.49 -1.38 1.01
C GLY A 7 -4.41 -2.13 1.79
N ILE A 8 -4.77 -2.74 2.92
CA ILE A 8 -3.86 -3.53 3.77
C ILE A 8 -4.49 -4.89 4.06
N PRO A 9 -3.92 -5.99 3.52
CA PRO A 9 -4.24 -7.33 3.96
C PRO A 9 -3.72 -7.55 5.38
N ILE A 10 -4.54 -8.04 6.30
CA ILE A 10 -4.17 -8.21 7.69
C ILE A 10 -4.27 -9.68 8.08
N TYR A 11 -3.10 -10.27 8.36
CA TYR A 11 -2.97 -11.61 8.87
C TYR A 11 -1.77 -11.70 9.81
N ASN A 12 -2.01 -11.93 11.12
CA ASN A 12 -0.96 -11.94 12.15
C ASN A 12 -0.16 -10.62 12.20
N GLY A 13 1.10 -10.66 12.60
CA GLY A 13 1.98 -9.48 12.56
C GLY A 13 1.85 -8.52 13.75
N ARG A 14 1.25 -8.94 14.87
CA ARG A 14 0.96 -8.11 16.07
C ARG A 14 2.06 -7.12 16.46
N ASN A 15 3.32 -7.52 16.39
CA ASN A 15 4.46 -6.70 16.84
C ASN A 15 4.78 -5.53 15.90
N LEU A 16 4.34 -5.59 14.65
CA LEU A 16 4.64 -4.59 13.61
C LEU A 16 3.41 -3.81 13.17
N LEU A 17 2.22 -4.40 13.34
CA LEU A 17 0.94 -3.93 12.82
C LEU A 17 0.60 -2.51 13.28
N GLU A 18 0.78 -2.17 14.57
CA GLU A 18 0.48 -0.84 15.08
C GLU A 18 1.27 0.24 14.34
N ARG A 19 2.58 0.03 14.17
CA ARG A 19 3.44 0.97 13.45
C ARG A 19 3.06 1.07 11.98
N SER A 20 2.72 -0.05 11.36
CA SER A 20 2.26 -0.10 9.98
C SER A 20 0.98 0.70 9.78
N LEU A 21 -0.06 0.41 10.56
CA LEU A 21 -1.35 1.11 10.48
C LEU A 21 -1.22 2.61 10.75
N LEU A 22 -0.46 3.01 11.76
CA LEU A 22 -0.23 4.42 12.05
C LEU A 22 0.50 5.12 10.91
N SER A 23 1.45 4.46 10.24
CA SER A 23 2.12 5.06 9.08
C SER A 23 1.16 5.27 7.89
N ALA A 24 0.21 4.35 7.71
CA ALA A 24 -0.83 4.47 6.69
C ALA A 24 -1.85 5.57 7.05
N LEU A 25 -2.33 5.60 8.28
CA LEU A 25 -3.37 6.53 8.72
C LEU A 25 -2.87 7.99 8.82
N ASN A 26 -1.58 8.20 9.14
CA ASN A 26 -0.97 9.52 9.28
C ASN A 26 -0.43 10.13 7.96
N GLN A 27 -0.95 9.70 6.80
CA GLN A 27 -0.57 10.28 5.52
C GLN A 27 -1.02 11.75 5.41
N THR A 28 -0.17 12.60 4.81
CA THR A 28 -0.50 14.02 4.56
C THR A 28 -1.58 14.20 3.50
N TYR A 29 -1.69 13.26 2.56
CA TYR A 29 -2.69 13.30 1.52
C TYR A 29 -4.11 13.17 2.10
N PRO A 30 -5.04 14.11 1.83
CA PRO A 30 -6.33 14.16 2.54
C PRO A 30 -7.39 13.21 1.98
N TYR A 31 -7.31 12.81 0.71
CA TYR A 31 -8.37 12.06 0.03
C TYR A 31 -8.04 10.56 -0.07
N ILE A 32 -7.98 9.89 1.09
CA ILE A 32 -7.71 8.46 1.18
C ILE A 32 -8.91 7.75 1.79
N GLU A 33 -9.35 6.66 1.15
CA GLU A 33 -10.12 5.61 1.81
C GLU A 33 -9.19 4.47 2.18
N TYR A 34 -9.43 3.85 3.31
CA TYR A 34 -8.66 2.72 3.79
C TYR A 34 -9.49 1.43 3.73
N LEU A 35 -8.93 0.39 3.12
CA LEU A 35 -9.52 -0.95 3.12
C LEU A 35 -8.62 -1.90 3.88
N PHE A 36 -9.03 -2.28 5.08
CA PHE A 36 -8.34 -3.28 5.89
C PHE A 36 -9.05 -4.62 5.72
N ILE A 37 -8.34 -5.62 5.22
CA ILE A 37 -8.90 -6.93 4.94
C ILE A 37 -8.50 -7.90 6.04
N ASP A 38 -9.47 -8.33 6.85
CA ASP A 38 -9.28 -9.36 7.87
C ASP A 38 -9.18 -10.74 7.23
N ASP A 39 -7.98 -11.26 7.11
CA ASP A 39 -7.71 -12.63 6.62
C ASP A 39 -7.61 -13.64 7.79
N LYS A 40 -8.32 -13.35 8.90
CA LYS A 40 -8.47 -14.24 10.06
C LYS A 40 -7.17 -14.61 10.76
N GLY A 41 -6.33 -13.61 10.95
CA GLY A 41 -5.19 -13.68 11.87
C GLY A 41 -5.56 -13.36 13.33
N ASP A 42 -4.54 -13.15 14.15
CA ASP A 42 -4.66 -12.91 15.61
C ASP A 42 -4.63 -11.42 16.01
N SER A 43 -4.73 -10.49 15.06
CA SER A 43 -4.30 -9.10 15.26
C SER A 43 -5.42 -8.07 15.12
N MET A 44 -6.66 -8.48 14.87
CA MET A 44 -7.79 -7.55 14.60
C MET A 44 -8.18 -6.71 15.81
N ASP A 45 -7.91 -7.14 17.03
CA ASP A 45 -8.08 -6.33 18.24
C ASP A 45 -7.23 -5.05 18.22
N ILE A 46 -6.00 -5.13 17.68
CA ILE A 46 -5.12 -3.97 17.47
C ILE A 46 -5.72 -3.03 16.42
N VAL A 47 -6.22 -3.59 15.30
CA VAL A 47 -6.84 -2.80 14.23
C VAL A 47 -8.02 -2.01 14.77
N HIS A 48 -8.96 -2.69 15.45
CA HIS A 48 -10.16 -2.04 16.01
C HIS A 48 -9.80 -0.95 17.01
N ARG A 49 -8.82 -1.17 17.89
CA ARG A 49 -8.36 -0.16 18.85
C ARG A 49 -7.82 1.08 18.14
N ILE A 50 -6.87 0.88 17.19
CA ILE A 50 -6.22 1.99 16.49
C ILE A 50 -7.24 2.79 15.68
N VAL A 51 -8.12 2.10 14.92
CA VAL A 51 -9.15 2.77 14.12
C VAL A 51 -10.10 3.57 14.98
N ALA A 52 -10.56 3.01 16.11
CA ALA A 52 -11.50 3.71 17.00
C ALA A 52 -10.91 5.00 17.61
N GLU A 53 -9.61 5.08 17.79
CA GLU A 53 -8.92 6.22 18.40
C GLU A 53 -8.39 7.24 17.35
N HIS A 54 -8.45 6.91 16.05
CA HIS A 54 -7.84 7.74 15.02
C HIS A 54 -8.85 8.69 14.36
N GLU A 55 -8.41 9.92 14.05
CA GLU A 55 -9.27 10.95 13.41
C GLU A 55 -9.80 10.55 12.02
N ARG A 56 -9.15 9.60 11.33
CA ARG A 56 -9.56 9.06 10.03
C ARG A 56 -10.45 7.81 10.13
N ALA A 57 -10.98 7.49 11.29
CA ALA A 57 -11.82 6.30 11.54
C ALA A 57 -12.96 6.17 10.50
N GLU A 58 -13.63 7.27 10.16
CA GLU A 58 -14.74 7.28 9.20
C GLU A 58 -14.31 6.94 7.76
N SER A 59 -13.02 7.08 7.44
CA SER A 59 -12.46 6.74 6.14
C SER A 59 -12.01 5.27 6.05
N VAL A 60 -12.10 4.51 7.14
CA VAL A 60 -11.68 3.11 7.23
C VAL A 60 -12.87 2.18 7.06
N ARG A 61 -12.71 1.21 6.16
CA ARG A 61 -13.62 0.06 6.03
C ARG A 61 -12.85 -1.21 6.31
N ILE A 62 -13.38 -2.04 7.22
CA ILE A 62 -12.83 -3.37 7.51
C ILE A 62 -13.69 -4.39 6.80
N ILE A 63 -13.06 -5.28 6.02
CA ILE A 63 -13.73 -6.34 5.27
C ILE A 63 -13.26 -7.67 5.84
N ASP A 64 -14.21 -8.45 6.36
CA ASP A 64 -13.98 -9.78 6.91
C ASP A 64 -14.10 -10.84 5.81
N GLN A 65 -13.04 -11.62 5.59
CA GLN A 65 -13.05 -12.72 4.61
C GLN A 65 -13.73 -14.02 5.12
N GLY A 66 -14.14 -14.05 6.40
CA GLY A 66 -14.79 -15.21 7.03
C GLY A 66 -13.81 -16.32 7.46
N TYR A 67 -12.77 -16.57 6.69
CA TYR A 67 -11.67 -17.52 6.97
C TYR A 67 -10.41 -17.08 6.25
N ASN A 68 -9.25 -17.63 6.63
CA ASN A 68 -7.99 -17.33 5.96
C ASN A 68 -8.02 -17.82 4.51
N ARG A 69 -7.91 -16.88 3.57
CA ARG A 69 -7.92 -17.11 2.12
C ARG A 69 -6.56 -16.79 1.48
N GLY A 70 -5.63 -16.28 2.28
CA GLY A 70 -4.29 -15.91 1.86
C GLY A 70 -4.19 -14.51 1.24
N THR A 71 -2.98 -13.99 1.21
CA THR A 71 -2.67 -12.61 0.76
C THR A 71 -3.20 -12.28 -0.63
N GLY A 72 -3.16 -13.24 -1.57
CA GLY A 72 -3.69 -13.03 -2.92
C GLY A 72 -5.18 -12.75 -2.93
N ALA A 73 -5.98 -13.52 -2.18
CA ALA A 73 -7.41 -13.31 -2.06
C ALA A 73 -7.73 -11.99 -1.34
N ALA A 74 -6.95 -11.63 -0.31
CA ALA A 74 -7.10 -10.37 0.40
C ALA A 74 -6.80 -9.16 -0.52
N ARG A 75 -5.76 -9.23 -1.37
CA ARG A 75 -5.48 -8.20 -2.37
C ARG A 75 -6.57 -8.11 -3.44
N ASN A 76 -7.14 -9.23 -3.88
CA ASN A 76 -8.31 -9.21 -4.77
C ASN A 76 -9.51 -8.52 -4.11
N ALA A 77 -9.78 -8.80 -2.84
CA ALA A 77 -10.85 -8.14 -2.09
C ALA A 77 -10.62 -6.61 -2.00
N ILE A 78 -9.37 -6.15 -1.88
CA ILE A 78 -9.05 -4.72 -1.97
C ILE A 78 -9.44 -4.18 -3.35
N ILE A 79 -9.00 -4.81 -4.43
CA ILE A 79 -9.28 -4.38 -5.81
C ILE A 79 -10.80 -4.31 -6.07
N GLU A 80 -11.53 -5.35 -5.67
CA GLU A 80 -12.99 -5.45 -5.86
C GLU A 80 -13.78 -4.37 -5.10
N ASN A 81 -13.27 -3.93 -3.95
CA ASN A 81 -13.95 -2.98 -3.06
C ASN A 81 -13.40 -1.55 -3.13
N ALA A 82 -12.31 -1.34 -3.83
CA ALA A 82 -11.72 -0.02 -3.99
C ALA A 82 -12.65 0.92 -4.75
N THR A 83 -12.81 2.15 -4.26
CA THR A 83 -13.60 3.20 -4.90
C THR A 83 -12.77 4.43 -5.28
N GLY A 84 -11.47 4.42 -4.99
CA GLY A 84 -10.52 5.47 -5.38
C GLY A 84 -10.19 5.45 -6.86
N ASP A 85 -9.72 6.56 -7.37
CA ASP A 85 -9.17 6.70 -8.72
C ASP A 85 -7.83 5.96 -8.83
N TYR A 86 -7.06 5.96 -7.73
CA TYR A 86 -5.78 5.28 -7.60
C TYR A 86 -5.85 4.20 -6.52
N LEU A 87 -5.05 3.16 -6.70
CA LEU A 87 -4.91 2.06 -5.77
C LEU A 87 -3.47 1.95 -5.25
N PHE A 88 -3.31 1.95 -3.94
CA PHE A 88 -2.07 1.64 -3.24
C PHE A 88 -2.29 0.46 -2.30
N THR A 89 -1.44 -0.56 -2.36
CA THR A 89 -1.48 -1.68 -1.42
C THR A 89 -0.16 -1.78 -0.68
N MET A 90 -0.22 -2.04 0.64
CA MET A 90 0.96 -2.32 1.45
C MET A 90 0.71 -3.52 2.36
N ASP A 91 1.76 -4.19 2.76
CA ASP A 91 1.66 -5.29 3.71
C ASP A 91 1.57 -4.77 5.15
N CYS A 92 0.95 -5.54 6.05
CA CYS A 92 0.64 -5.10 7.41
C CYS A 92 1.86 -5.02 8.35
N ASP A 93 3.05 -5.32 7.86
CA ASP A 93 4.34 -5.22 8.54
C ASP A 93 5.28 -4.16 7.91
N ASP A 94 4.85 -3.54 6.82
CA ASP A 94 5.56 -2.45 6.18
C ASP A 94 5.24 -1.07 6.80
N VAL A 95 6.07 -0.09 6.50
CA VAL A 95 5.93 1.31 6.94
C VAL A 95 6.21 2.25 5.77
N ILE A 96 5.36 3.23 5.58
CA ILE A 96 5.54 4.29 4.58
C ILE A 96 5.82 5.63 5.25
N THR A 97 6.52 6.54 4.54
CA THR A 97 6.69 7.92 5.01
C THR A 97 5.35 8.65 5.00
N THR A 98 5.21 9.67 5.84
CA THR A 98 3.95 10.41 6.00
C THR A 98 3.47 11.11 4.73
N ASP A 99 4.37 11.39 3.81
CA ASP A 99 4.15 12.06 2.52
C ASP A 99 4.13 11.09 1.32
N CYS A 100 4.22 9.79 1.56
CA CYS A 100 4.35 8.78 0.51
C CYS A 100 3.22 8.87 -0.52
N ILE A 101 1.97 8.84 -0.08
CA ILE A 101 0.81 8.89 -0.98
C ILE A 101 0.74 10.23 -1.73
N GLU A 102 1.08 11.33 -1.07
CA GLU A 102 1.11 12.65 -1.70
C GLU A 102 2.14 12.72 -2.83
N ILE A 103 3.36 12.24 -2.58
CA ILE A 103 4.44 12.20 -3.59
C ILE A 103 4.03 11.34 -4.78
N LEU A 104 3.50 10.13 -4.54
CA LEU A 104 3.08 9.22 -5.61
C LEU A 104 1.92 9.80 -6.44
N CYS A 105 0.94 10.41 -5.78
CA CYS A 105 -0.17 11.07 -6.46
C CYS A 105 0.28 12.25 -7.31
N ASN A 106 1.20 13.06 -6.82
CA ASN A 106 1.74 14.19 -7.58
C ASN A 106 2.46 13.69 -8.84
N LYS A 107 3.26 12.63 -8.73
CA LYS A 107 3.91 12.00 -9.90
C LYS A 107 2.92 11.43 -10.91
N MET A 108 1.83 10.78 -10.46
CA MET A 108 0.76 10.31 -11.34
C MET A 108 0.07 11.47 -12.09
N GLN A 109 -0.04 12.64 -11.47
CA GLN A 109 -0.67 13.82 -12.08
C GLN A 109 0.27 14.57 -13.01
N GLU A 110 1.57 14.57 -12.73
CA GLU A 110 2.59 15.17 -13.59
C GLU A 110 2.77 14.39 -14.90
N HIS A 111 2.57 13.07 -14.85
CA HIS A 111 2.81 12.17 -15.97
C HIS A 111 1.62 11.23 -16.17
N PRO A 112 1.09 11.11 -17.42
CA PRO A 112 0.00 10.18 -17.73
C PRO A 112 0.52 8.73 -17.83
N VAL A 113 0.82 8.13 -16.68
CA VAL A 113 1.35 6.76 -16.57
C VAL A 113 0.34 5.84 -15.89
N ASP A 114 0.48 4.52 -16.10
CA ASP A 114 -0.41 3.53 -15.51
C ASP A 114 -0.08 3.27 -14.03
N PHE A 115 1.18 3.45 -13.63
CA PHE A 115 1.61 3.36 -12.24
C PHE A 115 2.88 4.15 -11.98
N VAL A 116 3.11 4.48 -10.71
CA VAL A 116 4.35 5.07 -10.20
C VAL A 116 4.91 4.16 -9.11
N ALA A 117 6.17 3.76 -9.24
CA ALA A 117 6.88 2.96 -8.23
C ALA A 117 7.87 3.84 -7.44
N ALA A 118 7.92 3.63 -6.12
CA ALA A 118 8.88 4.27 -5.25
C ALA A 118 10.01 3.33 -4.83
N SER A 119 11.15 3.89 -4.49
CA SER A 119 12.25 3.18 -3.83
C SER A 119 11.85 2.77 -2.41
N PHE A 120 12.51 1.75 -1.86
CA PHE A 120 12.28 1.32 -0.49
C PHE A 120 13.58 0.91 0.22
N LEU A 121 13.53 0.95 1.54
CA LEU A 121 14.59 0.49 2.43
C LEU A 121 14.12 -0.78 3.15
N ARG A 122 15.07 -1.64 3.50
CA ARG A 122 14.83 -2.78 4.38
C ARG A 122 15.30 -2.46 5.79
N ARG A 123 14.53 -2.86 6.77
CA ARG A 123 14.90 -2.77 8.19
C ARG A 123 14.83 -4.16 8.82
N ASP A 124 15.92 -4.59 9.42
CA ASP A 124 15.96 -5.85 10.17
C ASP A 124 15.33 -5.72 11.58
N LEU A 125 15.21 -6.84 12.28
CA LEU A 125 14.66 -6.86 13.65
C LEU A 125 15.55 -6.13 14.67
N ALA A 126 16.83 -5.96 14.40
CA ALA A 126 17.76 -5.17 15.21
C ALA A 126 17.63 -3.65 14.94
N GLY A 127 16.85 -3.28 13.92
CA GLY A 127 16.65 -1.88 13.52
C GLY A 127 17.65 -1.37 12.49
N THR A 128 18.56 -2.21 11.99
CA THR A 128 19.54 -1.83 10.96
C THR A 128 18.83 -1.57 9.65
N ILE A 129 19.11 -0.42 9.04
CA ILE A 129 18.53 -0.03 7.76
C ILE A 129 19.54 -0.31 6.66
N THR A 130 19.08 -1.03 5.64
CA THR A 130 19.85 -1.33 4.43
C THR A 130 19.07 -0.92 3.17
N PRO A 131 19.73 -0.58 2.07
CA PRO A 131 19.05 -0.35 0.81
C PRO A 131 18.24 -1.59 0.39
N GLY A 132 16.97 -1.41 0.10
CA GLY A 132 16.13 -2.43 -0.52
C GLY A 132 16.25 -2.34 -2.03
N CYS A 133 15.43 -1.48 -2.65
CA CYS A 133 15.53 -1.17 -4.06
C CYS A 133 15.59 0.35 -4.25
N SER A 134 16.48 0.81 -5.10
CA SER A 134 16.54 2.20 -5.55
C SER A 134 16.20 2.25 -7.03
N TYR A 135 15.14 2.97 -7.35
CA TYR A 135 14.74 3.21 -8.73
C TYR A 135 15.31 4.54 -9.21
N PRO A 136 15.80 4.62 -10.46
CA PRO A 136 16.08 5.91 -11.07
C PRO A 136 14.79 6.69 -11.31
N ASP A 137 14.88 8.02 -11.35
CA ASP A 137 13.75 8.87 -11.76
C ASP A 137 13.63 8.82 -13.30
N ILE A 138 12.88 7.85 -13.79
CA ILE A 138 12.69 7.59 -15.22
C ILE A 138 11.22 7.32 -15.52
N ILE A 139 10.79 7.69 -16.71
CA ILE A 139 9.54 7.27 -17.31
C ILE A 139 9.85 6.13 -18.28
N ILE A 140 9.13 5.02 -18.15
CA ILE A 140 9.21 3.89 -19.07
C ILE A 140 7.95 3.93 -19.93
N GLU A 141 8.12 4.25 -21.20
CA GLU A 141 7.05 4.20 -22.18
C GLU A 141 6.85 2.75 -22.63
N GLY A 142 5.58 2.32 -22.63
CA GLY A 142 5.25 0.92 -22.76
C GLY A 142 5.35 0.38 -24.17
N GLY A 143 5.91 -0.83 -24.27
CA GLY A 143 5.63 -1.78 -25.34
C GLY A 143 4.41 -2.64 -25.02
N GLU A 144 4.34 -3.86 -25.52
CA GLU A 144 3.22 -4.78 -25.26
C GLU A 144 3.11 -5.20 -23.77
N ASN A 145 4.20 -5.07 -22.99
CA ASN A 145 4.20 -5.40 -21.56
C ASN A 145 5.25 -4.57 -20.79
N PRO A 146 4.99 -3.28 -20.52
CA PRO A 146 5.96 -2.37 -19.89
C PRO A 146 6.36 -2.80 -18.47
N VAL A 147 5.46 -3.41 -17.70
CA VAL A 147 5.76 -3.91 -16.36
C VAL A 147 6.76 -5.06 -16.42
N ALA A 148 6.61 -5.99 -17.36
CA ALA A 148 7.55 -7.07 -17.56
C ALA A 148 8.90 -6.55 -18.06
N GLU A 149 8.91 -5.63 -19.02
CA GLU A 149 10.13 -5.00 -19.53
C GLU A 149 10.91 -4.31 -18.41
N TYR A 150 10.24 -3.55 -17.55
CA TYR A 150 10.86 -2.92 -16.40
C TYR A 150 11.40 -3.96 -15.41
N ARG A 151 10.58 -4.92 -15.01
CA ARG A 151 10.92 -5.94 -14.03
C ARG A 151 12.09 -6.82 -14.47
N TYR A 152 12.01 -7.35 -15.68
CA TYR A 152 13.00 -8.28 -16.20
C TYR A 152 14.19 -7.58 -16.84
N GLY A 153 13.97 -6.47 -17.51
CA GLY A 153 15.05 -5.68 -18.13
C GLY A 153 15.99 -5.03 -17.12
N GLN A 154 15.44 -4.56 -15.98
CA GLN A 154 16.21 -3.92 -14.90
C GLN A 154 16.62 -4.88 -13.78
N GLY A 155 16.10 -6.12 -13.76
CA GLY A 155 16.34 -7.09 -12.70
C GLY A 155 15.80 -6.66 -11.32
N LYS A 156 14.77 -5.81 -11.30
CA LYS A 156 14.22 -5.21 -10.08
C LYS A 156 12.76 -5.62 -9.87
N GLU A 157 12.37 -5.78 -8.62
CA GLU A 157 10.99 -6.03 -8.23
C GLU A 157 10.28 -4.73 -7.86
N ILE A 158 8.99 -4.63 -8.19
CA ILE A 158 8.15 -3.49 -7.82
C ILE A 158 7.39 -3.87 -6.56
N PHE A 159 7.75 -3.26 -5.42
CA PHE A 159 7.12 -3.51 -4.13
C PHE A 159 6.22 -2.37 -3.66
N VAL A 160 6.57 -1.14 -4.01
CA VAL A 160 5.82 0.05 -3.61
C VAL A 160 5.37 0.77 -4.86
N ALA A 161 4.10 0.77 -5.14
CA ALA A 161 3.54 1.44 -6.29
C ALA A 161 2.11 1.91 -6.04
N ILE A 162 1.76 3.04 -6.65
CA ILE A 162 0.38 3.46 -6.83
C ILE A 162 -0.03 3.15 -8.27
N TRP A 163 -1.25 2.67 -8.46
CA TRP A 163 -1.76 2.21 -9.74
C TRP A 163 -3.00 2.99 -10.12
N ASN A 164 -3.15 3.30 -11.42
CA ASN A 164 -4.44 3.66 -11.95
C ASN A 164 -5.42 2.50 -11.74
N LYS A 165 -6.59 2.82 -11.23
CA LYS A 165 -7.66 1.84 -11.17
C LYS A 165 -8.33 1.78 -12.54
N LEU A 166 -8.23 0.62 -13.19
CA LEU A 166 -8.89 0.35 -14.46
C LEU A 166 -10.40 0.16 -14.29
#